data_bb9c3a9a981c1a32024015705be2398c
#
_entry.id   bb9c3a9a981c1a32024015705be2398c
#
_cell.length_a   1.000
_cell.length_b   1.000
_cell.length_c   1.000
_cell.angle_alpha   90.00
_cell.angle_beta   90.00
_cell.angle_gamma   90.00
#
_symmetry.space_group_name_H-M   'P 1'
#
loop_
_entity.id
_entity.type
_entity.pdbx_description
1 polymer ?
#
loop_
_entity_poly.entity_id
_entity_poly.type
_entity_poly.pdbx_seq_one_letter_code
_entity_poly.pdbx_strand_id
1 'polypeptide(L)'
;MANTGKVKQVIGAVIDVQFNGKLPEIYNSLELKRENGDILVLEVQQHLGEDSVRTIAMDGTEGIVRGTAVVDTGKPIAMPIGEGIKGRLFNVTGDPIDGLPAVSKENGRPIHNQPPTFENLSTAAEVLFTGIKVIDLIEPYAKGGKIGLFGGAGVGKTVLNQELINNIAKAYSGLSVFAGVGERTREGNDLMREMIEAGIMKYGDAFKHSMEEGGWDLSKVDMKELADSKATFVFGQMNEPPGARARVALSGLTIAEYYRDGDGQGKGRDILFFVDNIFRFTQAGSEVSALLGRMPSAVGYQPTLATEMGIMQERITSTKNGSITSVQAVYVPADDLTDPAPATTFAHLDATTVLSRKIADLGIYPAVDPLDSTSRILSPLIVGDAHYNCANRVKLMLQRYKELQDIIAILGMDELSEEDKQTVFRARKVQRFLSQPFHVAEAFTGLKGVLVPIEETIRGFNMIMDGEVDEYPEAAFNLVGSIDDAIEKGKKLMAATN
;
A
#
# COMPACT_ATOMS: atom_id res chain seq x y z
N MET A 1 -20.35 -27.63 25.34
CA MET A 1 -19.74 -28.57 24.37
C MET A 1 -19.50 -27.79 23.10
N ALA A 2 -18.37 -28.02 22.44
CA ALA A 2 -18.08 -27.35 21.16
C ALA A 2 -19.12 -27.82 20.12
N ASN A 3 -19.62 -26.85 19.30
CA ASN A 3 -20.52 -27.14 18.20
C ASN A 3 -19.74 -27.81 17.09
N THR A 4 -20.03 -29.07 16.80
CA THR A 4 -19.25 -29.88 15.87
C THR A 4 -20.12 -30.37 14.71
N GLY A 5 -19.64 -30.15 13.50
CA GLY A 5 -20.22 -30.64 12.27
C GLY A 5 -19.36 -31.72 11.59
N LYS A 6 -19.81 -32.12 10.41
CA LYS A 6 -19.09 -33.06 9.55
C LYS A 6 -19.08 -32.58 8.11
N VAL A 7 -17.97 -32.75 7.43
CA VAL A 7 -17.86 -32.48 6.00
C VAL A 7 -18.90 -33.30 5.23
N LYS A 8 -19.80 -32.61 4.52
CA LYS A 8 -20.82 -33.24 3.64
C LYS A 8 -20.28 -33.36 2.22
N GLN A 9 -19.57 -32.34 1.73
CA GLN A 9 -19.10 -32.26 0.36
C GLN A 9 -17.90 -31.34 0.26
N VAL A 10 -16.96 -31.62 -0.65
CA VAL A 10 -15.82 -30.79 -1.01
C VAL A 10 -15.89 -30.46 -2.50
N ILE A 11 -15.89 -29.16 -2.86
CA ILE A 11 -15.94 -28.68 -4.24
C ILE A 11 -14.82 -27.64 -4.39
N GLY A 12 -13.60 -28.10 -4.71
CA GLY A 12 -12.44 -27.21 -4.75
C GLY A 12 -12.24 -26.49 -3.41
N ALA A 13 -12.19 -25.17 -3.41
CA ALA A 13 -12.03 -24.36 -2.20
C ALA A 13 -13.33 -24.23 -1.36
N VAL A 14 -14.45 -24.78 -1.80
CA VAL A 14 -15.74 -24.76 -1.08
C VAL A 14 -15.96 -26.07 -0.36
N ILE A 15 -16.32 -26.00 0.91
CA ILE A 15 -16.65 -27.16 1.73
C ILE A 15 -18.03 -26.95 2.36
N ASP A 16 -18.94 -27.89 2.12
CA ASP A 16 -20.24 -27.92 2.77
C ASP A 16 -20.15 -28.79 4.03
N VAL A 17 -20.58 -28.23 5.14
CA VAL A 17 -20.53 -28.84 6.46
C VAL A 17 -21.92 -28.98 7.04
N GLN A 18 -22.25 -30.18 7.54
CA GLN A 18 -23.52 -30.47 8.19
C GLN A 18 -23.34 -30.45 9.71
N PHE A 19 -24.25 -29.77 10.39
CA PHE A 19 -24.32 -29.69 11.86
C PHE A 19 -25.59 -30.42 12.34
N ASN A 20 -25.53 -30.97 13.56
CA ASN A 20 -26.67 -31.64 14.21
C ASN A 20 -27.25 -30.75 15.34
N GLY A 21 -27.40 -29.46 15.10
CA GLY A 21 -27.85 -28.53 16.12
C GLY A 21 -27.87 -27.07 15.64
N LYS A 22 -27.36 -26.14 16.45
CA LYS A 22 -27.29 -24.74 16.06
C LYS A 22 -26.31 -24.57 14.91
N LEU A 23 -26.77 -23.93 13.82
CA LEU A 23 -25.91 -23.59 12.71
C LEU A 23 -24.93 -22.48 13.14
N PRO A 24 -23.66 -22.54 12.67
CA PRO A 24 -22.72 -21.42 12.80
C PRO A 24 -23.25 -20.17 12.14
N GLU A 25 -22.91 -19.01 12.70
CA GLU A 25 -23.26 -17.73 12.12
C GLU A 25 -22.43 -17.48 10.84
N ILE A 26 -22.95 -16.64 9.95
CA ILE A 26 -22.21 -16.20 8.75
C ILE A 26 -20.92 -15.50 9.20
N TYR A 27 -19.83 -15.81 8.49
CA TYR A 27 -18.44 -15.41 8.78
C TYR A 27 -17.80 -16.07 9.99
N ASN A 28 -18.47 -16.95 10.73
CA ASN A 28 -17.76 -17.75 11.73
C ASN A 28 -16.64 -18.56 11.09
N SER A 29 -15.53 -18.67 11.79
CA SER A 29 -14.45 -19.57 11.44
C SER A 29 -14.75 -20.98 11.97
N LEU A 30 -14.58 -21.96 11.11
CA LEU A 30 -14.64 -23.37 11.48
C LEU A 30 -13.23 -23.95 11.36
N GLU A 31 -12.89 -24.85 12.27
CA GLU A 31 -11.60 -25.53 12.29
C GLU A 31 -11.74 -27.01 11.94
N LEU A 32 -10.95 -27.45 10.97
CA LEU A 32 -10.85 -28.84 10.55
C LEU A 32 -9.42 -29.29 10.74
N LYS A 33 -9.24 -30.34 11.57
CA LYS A 33 -7.93 -30.94 11.80
C LYS A 33 -7.60 -31.93 10.70
N ARG A 34 -6.48 -31.72 10.00
CA ARG A 34 -5.97 -32.63 8.97
C ARG A 34 -5.27 -33.82 9.58
N GLU A 35 -5.02 -34.86 8.77
CA GLU A 35 -4.30 -36.06 9.20
C GLU A 35 -2.87 -35.78 9.66
N ASN A 36 -2.19 -34.81 9.07
CA ASN A 36 -0.85 -34.36 9.46
C ASN A 36 -0.83 -33.51 10.75
N GLY A 37 -2.00 -33.19 11.31
CA GLY A 37 -2.16 -32.40 12.52
C GLY A 37 -2.40 -30.92 12.29
N ASP A 38 -2.22 -30.39 11.07
CA ASP A 38 -2.49 -29.01 10.73
C ASP A 38 -3.98 -28.67 10.80
N ILE A 39 -4.29 -27.43 11.06
CA ILE A 39 -5.66 -26.93 11.12
C ILE A 39 -5.98 -26.19 9.83
N LEU A 40 -6.99 -26.65 9.11
CA LEU A 40 -7.60 -25.92 8.02
C LEU A 40 -8.73 -25.04 8.57
N VAL A 41 -8.65 -23.74 8.30
CA VAL A 41 -9.69 -22.77 8.66
C VAL A 41 -10.67 -22.61 7.49
N LEU A 42 -11.95 -22.70 7.80
CA LEU A 42 -13.07 -22.48 6.88
C LEU A 42 -13.88 -21.28 7.35
N GLU A 43 -14.34 -20.44 6.44
CA GLU A 43 -15.23 -19.32 6.77
C GLU A 43 -16.64 -19.61 6.24
N VAL A 44 -17.64 -19.50 7.12
CA VAL A 44 -19.06 -19.71 6.76
C VAL A 44 -19.53 -18.59 5.85
N GLN A 45 -20.04 -18.96 4.66
CA GLN A 45 -20.50 -18.01 3.64
C GLN A 45 -22.02 -17.95 3.52
N GLN A 46 -22.69 -19.09 3.67
CA GLN A 46 -24.16 -19.16 3.55
C GLN A 46 -24.72 -20.40 4.24
N HIS A 47 -26.00 -20.30 4.64
CA HIS A 47 -26.79 -21.42 5.10
C HIS A 47 -27.51 -22.06 3.91
N LEU A 48 -27.41 -23.38 3.76
CA LEU A 48 -27.97 -24.11 2.62
C LEU A 48 -29.33 -24.77 2.93
N GLY A 49 -29.79 -24.73 4.18
CA GLY A 49 -30.87 -25.56 4.67
C GLY A 49 -30.37 -26.96 5.06
N GLU A 50 -31.30 -27.84 5.55
CA GLU A 50 -30.98 -29.18 6.00
C GLU A 50 -29.78 -29.23 6.96
N ASP A 51 -29.72 -28.33 7.91
CA ASP A 51 -28.66 -28.21 8.90
C ASP A 51 -27.23 -28.10 8.30
N SER A 52 -27.14 -27.57 7.09
CA SER A 52 -25.88 -27.45 6.36
C SER A 52 -25.47 -26.00 6.12
N VAL A 53 -24.16 -25.74 6.19
CA VAL A 53 -23.55 -24.47 5.83
C VAL A 53 -22.55 -24.66 4.72
N ARG A 54 -22.42 -23.66 3.86
CA ARG A 54 -21.38 -23.57 2.83
C ARG A 54 -20.26 -22.68 3.32
N THR A 55 -19.04 -23.16 3.18
CA THR A 55 -17.84 -22.47 3.64
C THR A 55 -16.84 -22.31 2.51
N ILE A 56 -15.93 -21.35 2.68
CA ILE A 56 -14.76 -21.18 1.83
C ILE A 56 -13.49 -21.47 2.65
N ALA A 57 -12.60 -22.26 2.08
CA ALA A 57 -11.34 -22.62 2.72
C ALA A 57 -10.30 -21.50 2.62
N MET A 58 -9.53 -21.31 3.68
CA MET A 58 -8.44 -20.35 3.76
C MET A 58 -7.08 -20.95 3.35
N ASP A 59 -7.05 -22.27 3.09
CA ASP A 59 -5.88 -22.98 2.60
C ASP A 59 -6.33 -24.11 1.67
N GLY A 60 -5.40 -24.87 1.07
CA GLY A 60 -5.70 -26.01 0.19
C GLY A 60 -6.65 -27.02 0.83
N THR A 61 -7.46 -27.68 0.03
CA THR A 61 -8.46 -28.67 0.51
C THR A 61 -8.10 -30.10 0.16
N GLU A 62 -6.90 -30.33 -0.34
CA GLU A 62 -6.40 -31.64 -0.73
C GLU A 62 -6.39 -32.62 0.47
N GLY A 63 -6.86 -33.83 0.24
CA GLY A 63 -6.91 -34.89 1.27
C GLY A 63 -8.09 -34.78 2.23
N ILE A 64 -8.95 -33.76 2.13
CA ILE A 64 -10.16 -33.67 2.96
C ILE A 64 -11.22 -34.63 2.44
N VAL A 65 -11.73 -35.45 3.32
CA VAL A 65 -12.74 -36.44 2.98
C VAL A 65 -14.09 -36.17 3.64
N ARG A 66 -15.15 -36.69 3.03
CA ARG A 66 -16.49 -36.64 3.59
C ARG A 66 -16.54 -37.27 4.96
N GLY A 67 -17.23 -36.68 5.91
CA GLY A 67 -17.35 -37.15 7.28
C GLY A 67 -16.28 -36.65 8.24
N THR A 68 -15.25 -35.95 7.76
CA THR A 68 -14.25 -35.32 8.63
C THR A 68 -14.92 -34.34 9.59
N ALA A 69 -14.53 -34.42 10.88
CA ALA A 69 -15.08 -33.52 11.90
C ALA A 69 -14.63 -32.09 11.73
N VAL A 70 -15.55 -31.15 11.93
CA VAL A 70 -15.33 -29.70 11.83
C VAL A 70 -15.88 -29.05 13.09
N VAL A 71 -15.11 -28.17 13.72
CA VAL A 71 -15.47 -27.47 14.95
C VAL A 71 -15.80 -26.02 14.65
N ASP A 72 -16.97 -25.55 15.08
CA ASP A 72 -17.32 -24.13 15.07
C ASP A 72 -16.62 -23.42 16.23
N THR A 73 -15.82 -22.41 15.92
CA THR A 73 -15.14 -21.58 16.95
C THR A 73 -16.06 -20.59 17.62
N GLY A 74 -17.27 -20.38 17.07
CA GLY A 74 -18.27 -19.43 17.57
C GLY A 74 -17.91 -17.96 17.30
N LYS A 75 -16.88 -17.67 16.51
CA LYS A 75 -16.41 -16.33 16.19
C LYS A 75 -15.79 -16.27 14.79
N PRO A 76 -15.75 -15.10 14.15
CA PRO A 76 -15.04 -14.90 12.88
C PRO A 76 -13.53 -15.14 13.02
N ILE A 77 -12.83 -15.22 11.86
CA ILE A 77 -11.38 -15.16 11.79
C ILE A 77 -10.91 -13.89 12.49
N ALA A 78 -9.93 -14.03 13.38
CA ALA A 78 -9.41 -12.91 14.16
C ALA A 78 -7.89 -12.81 14.03
N MET A 79 -7.41 -11.56 13.92
CA MET A 79 -5.99 -11.25 13.88
C MET A 79 -5.45 -11.05 15.29
N PRO A 80 -4.21 -11.49 15.58
CA PRO A 80 -3.55 -11.16 16.82
C PRO A 80 -3.36 -9.64 16.90
N ILE A 81 -3.41 -9.10 18.11
CA ILE A 81 -3.23 -7.68 18.41
C ILE A 81 -2.22 -7.52 19.56
N GLY A 82 -1.74 -6.31 19.75
CA GLY A 82 -0.78 -5.98 20.80
C GLY A 82 0.61 -5.64 20.25
N GLU A 83 1.55 -5.37 21.16
CA GLU A 83 2.90 -4.97 20.78
C GLU A 83 3.72 -6.10 20.12
N GLY A 84 3.36 -7.35 20.38
CA GLY A 84 4.07 -8.52 19.85
C GLY A 84 3.87 -8.79 18.35
N ILE A 85 3.05 -8.01 17.66
CA ILE A 85 2.84 -8.15 16.20
C ILE A 85 3.76 -7.26 15.36
N LYS A 86 4.49 -6.34 15.97
CA LYS A 86 5.44 -5.47 15.26
C LYS A 86 6.59 -6.28 14.69
N GLY A 87 6.98 -5.98 13.48
CA GLY A 87 8.05 -6.67 12.76
C GLY A 87 7.72 -8.11 12.34
N ARG A 88 6.47 -8.52 12.47
CA ARG A 88 6.03 -9.89 12.20
C ARG A 88 5.36 -9.99 10.83
N LEU A 89 5.35 -11.21 10.32
CA LEU A 89 4.67 -11.58 9.09
C LEU A 89 3.62 -12.66 9.37
N PHE A 90 2.38 -12.37 9.02
CA PHE A 90 1.22 -13.25 9.25
C PHE A 90 0.57 -13.71 7.94
N ASN A 91 -0.13 -14.82 8.01
CA ASN A 91 -1.08 -15.25 6.98
C ASN A 91 -2.47 -14.62 7.20
N VAL A 92 -3.43 -14.99 6.37
CA VAL A 92 -4.82 -14.49 6.41
C VAL A 92 -5.54 -14.80 7.72
N THR A 93 -5.19 -15.89 8.38
CA THR A 93 -5.79 -16.35 9.65
C THR A 93 -5.05 -15.85 10.89
N GLY A 94 -4.01 -15.02 10.70
CA GLY A 94 -3.23 -14.45 11.80
C GLY A 94 -2.20 -15.41 12.40
N ASP A 95 -1.84 -16.47 11.69
CA ASP A 95 -0.73 -17.32 12.07
C ASP A 95 0.57 -16.76 11.52
N PRO A 96 1.67 -16.75 12.30
CA PRO A 96 2.94 -16.26 11.81
C PRO A 96 3.52 -17.21 10.75
N ILE A 97 4.03 -16.62 9.67
CA ILE A 97 4.72 -17.34 8.59
C ILE A 97 6.19 -16.88 8.45
N ASP A 98 6.68 -16.12 9.41
CA ASP A 98 8.06 -15.66 9.51
C ASP A 98 9.00 -16.68 10.18
N GLY A 99 8.46 -17.81 10.66
CA GLY A 99 9.20 -18.83 11.39
C GLY A 99 9.48 -18.52 12.85
N LEU A 100 9.04 -17.36 13.35
CA LEU A 100 9.18 -16.98 14.75
C LEU A 100 8.00 -17.52 15.59
N PRO A 101 8.11 -17.54 16.92
CA PRO A 101 7.07 -18.09 17.81
C PRO A 101 5.69 -17.47 17.57
N ALA A 102 4.65 -18.27 17.78
CA ALA A 102 3.27 -17.84 17.64
C ALA A 102 2.93 -16.68 18.58
N VAL A 103 2.05 -15.77 18.09
CA VAL A 103 1.47 -14.68 18.89
C VAL A 103 0.10 -15.11 19.36
N SER A 104 -0.24 -14.83 20.63
CA SER A 104 -1.55 -15.16 21.18
C SER A 104 -2.67 -14.44 20.44
N LYS A 105 -3.74 -15.17 20.12
CA LYS A 105 -4.98 -14.66 19.53
C LYS A 105 -6.13 -14.59 20.56
N GLU A 106 -5.84 -14.73 21.85
CA GLU A 106 -6.87 -14.78 22.91
C GLU A 106 -7.78 -13.55 22.87
N ASN A 107 -7.19 -12.37 22.68
CA ASN A 107 -7.90 -11.10 22.52
C ASN A 107 -7.90 -10.62 21.06
N GLY A 108 -7.82 -11.54 20.11
CA GLY A 108 -7.75 -11.21 18.69
C GLY A 108 -8.94 -10.38 18.22
N ARG A 109 -8.69 -9.49 17.26
CA ARG A 109 -9.72 -8.64 16.66
C ARG A 109 -10.28 -9.30 15.40
N PRO A 110 -11.62 -9.43 15.27
CA PRO A 110 -12.23 -10.02 14.06
C PRO A 110 -11.89 -9.26 12.79
N ILE A 111 -11.73 -9.96 11.68
CA ILE A 111 -11.45 -9.32 10.37
C ILE A 111 -12.68 -8.65 9.75
N HIS A 112 -13.88 -9.11 10.09
CA HIS A 112 -15.15 -8.51 9.67
C HIS A 112 -15.59 -7.46 10.71
N ASN A 113 -15.17 -6.22 10.49
CA ASN A 113 -15.54 -5.08 11.31
C ASN A 113 -16.43 -4.11 10.54
N GLN A 114 -17.24 -3.35 11.28
CA GLN A 114 -17.98 -2.23 10.72
C GLN A 114 -17.08 -1.00 10.61
N PRO A 115 -17.33 -0.11 9.63
CA PRO A 115 -16.70 1.20 9.59
C PRO A 115 -16.93 1.97 10.90
N PRO A 116 -16.05 2.92 11.26
CA PRO A 116 -16.26 3.78 12.40
C PRO A 116 -17.60 4.52 12.32
N THR A 117 -18.27 4.70 13.47
CA THR A 117 -19.52 5.46 13.53
C THR A 117 -19.26 6.93 13.22
N PHE A 118 -20.26 7.63 12.70
CA PHE A 118 -20.17 9.05 12.35
C PHE A 118 -19.63 9.92 13.52
N GLU A 119 -20.02 9.59 14.75
CA GLU A 119 -19.57 10.30 15.95
C GLU A 119 -18.05 10.17 16.20
N ASN A 120 -17.45 9.09 15.74
CA ASN A 120 -16.02 8.81 15.92
C ASN A 120 -15.15 9.32 14.77
N LEU A 121 -15.76 9.74 13.66
CA LEU A 121 -15.00 10.26 12.51
C LEU A 121 -14.38 11.62 12.84
N SER A 122 -13.19 11.86 12.31
CA SER A 122 -12.59 13.18 12.20
C SER A 122 -12.99 13.81 10.88
N THR A 123 -13.51 15.04 10.95
CA THR A 123 -13.91 15.81 9.76
C THR A 123 -12.82 16.80 9.31
N ALA A 124 -11.69 16.86 10.02
CA ALA A 124 -10.58 17.74 9.67
C ALA A 124 -9.88 17.24 8.39
N ALA A 125 -9.79 18.10 7.39
CA ALA A 125 -8.99 17.84 6.21
C ALA A 125 -7.53 18.25 6.50
N GLU A 126 -6.68 17.27 6.79
CA GLU A 126 -5.27 17.47 7.09
C GLU A 126 -4.40 16.85 5.98
N VAL A 127 -3.30 17.52 5.66
CA VAL A 127 -2.30 16.98 4.73
C VAL A 127 -1.34 16.06 5.47
N LEU A 128 -1.10 14.87 4.91
CA LEU A 128 -0.03 13.99 5.35
C LEU A 128 1.22 14.29 4.51
N PHE A 129 2.16 15.03 5.07
CA PHE A 129 3.41 15.32 4.38
C PHE A 129 4.33 14.10 4.38
N THR A 130 4.74 13.70 3.18
CA THR A 130 5.58 12.52 2.95
C THR A 130 7.08 12.85 2.94
N GLY A 131 7.42 14.12 2.79
CA GLY A 131 8.80 14.58 2.59
C GLY A 131 9.34 14.29 1.18
N ILE A 132 8.48 13.88 0.25
CA ILE A 132 8.79 13.64 -1.16
C ILE A 132 8.21 14.80 -1.97
N LYS A 133 9.10 15.61 -2.57
CA LYS A 133 8.72 16.87 -3.25
C LYS A 133 7.57 16.73 -4.23
N VAL A 134 7.65 15.77 -5.14
CA VAL A 134 6.65 15.61 -6.19
C VAL A 134 5.28 15.22 -5.63
N ILE A 135 5.24 14.38 -4.63
CA ILE A 135 3.99 13.97 -3.97
C ILE A 135 3.39 15.16 -3.22
N ASP A 136 4.17 15.74 -2.29
CA ASP A 136 3.68 16.78 -1.40
C ASP A 136 3.24 18.04 -2.15
N LEU A 137 3.91 18.39 -3.26
CA LEU A 137 3.55 19.57 -4.05
C LEU A 137 2.36 19.32 -4.99
N ILE A 138 2.43 18.25 -5.77
CA ILE A 138 1.54 18.02 -6.93
C ILE A 138 0.28 17.23 -6.56
N GLU A 139 0.42 16.27 -5.68
CA GLU A 139 -0.64 15.34 -5.29
C GLU A 139 -0.66 15.08 -3.78
N PRO A 140 -0.76 16.12 -2.95
CA PRO A 140 -0.67 15.94 -1.50
C PRO A 140 -1.64 14.88 -0.99
N TYR A 141 -1.17 14.04 -0.08
CA TYR A 141 -1.97 12.96 0.50
C TYR A 141 -2.83 13.51 1.63
N ALA A 142 -4.11 13.14 1.63
CA ALA A 142 -4.99 13.41 2.76
C ALA A 142 -4.70 12.42 3.89
N LYS A 143 -4.54 12.92 5.11
CA LYS A 143 -4.50 12.08 6.31
C LYS A 143 -5.84 11.35 6.47
N GLY A 144 -5.79 10.03 6.55
CA GLY A 144 -6.99 9.19 6.52
C GLY A 144 -7.58 9.00 5.12
N GLY A 145 -6.88 9.46 4.09
CA GLY A 145 -7.28 9.31 2.69
C GLY A 145 -6.86 7.99 2.06
N LYS A 146 -7.37 7.78 0.86
CA LYS A 146 -7.13 6.59 0.05
C LYS A 146 -6.40 6.99 -1.22
N ILE A 147 -5.17 6.50 -1.38
CA ILE A 147 -4.29 6.81 -2.49
C ILE A 147 -4.19 5.61 -3.42
N GLY A 148 -4.48 5.80 -4.69
CA GLY A 148 -4.24 4.80 -5.72
C GLY A 148 -2.85 4.98 -6.33
N LEU A 149 -2.04 3.92 -6.31
CA LEU A 149 -0.71 3.89 -6.91
C LEU A 149 -0.77 3.10 -8.21
N PHE A 150 -0.57 3.81 -9.32
CA PHE A 150 -0.59 3.28 -10.67
C PHE A 150 0.82 3.22 -11.24
N GLY A 151 1.09 2.22 -12.05
CA GLY A 151 2.36 2.12 -12.77
C GLY A 151 2.65 0.69 -13.20
N GLY A 152 3.37 0.57 -14.31
CA GLY A 152 3.84 -0.70 -14.82
C GLY A 152 4.92 -1.36 -13.95
N ALA A 153 5.44 -2.48 -14.39
CA ALA A 153 6.58 -3.12 -13.75
C ALA A 153 7.86 -2.29 -13.92
N GLY A 154 8.71 -2.26 -12.89
CA GLY A 154 10.04 -1.65 -12.96
C GLY A 154 10.08 -0.12 -12.91
N VAL A 155 8.99 0.56 -12.54
CA VAL A 155 8.95 2.03 -12.40
C VAL A 155 9.22 2.52 -10.98
N GLY A 156 9.56 1.63 -10.04
CA GLY A 156 9.94 1.98 -8.68
C GLY A 156 8.80 2.00 -7.67
N LYS A 157 7.68 1.29 -7.88
CA LYS A 157 6.58 1.19 -6.91
C LYS A 157 7.03 0.73 -5.53
N THR A 158 7.78 -0.37 -5.47
CA THR A 158 8.27 -0.95 -4.22
C THR A 158 9.17 0.03 -3.47
N VAL A 159 10.11 0.66 -4.17
CA VAL A 159 11.04 1.64 -3.59
C VAL A 159 10.30 2.86 -3.05
N LEU A 160 9.26 3.32 -3.76
CA LEU A 160 8.41 4.42 -3.29
C LEU A 160 7.64 4.03 -2.02
N ASN A 161 7.06 2.83 -1.98
CA ASN A 161 6.36 2.33 -0.79
C ASN A 161 7.29 2.24 0.43
N GLN A 162 8.50 1.73 0.23
CA GLN A 162 9.52 1.66 1.28
C GLN A 162 9.91 3.04 1.81
N GLU A 163 10.12 4.01 0.92
CA GLU A 163 10.45 5.37 1.31
C GLU A 163 9.31 6.04 2.07
N LEU A 164 8.07 5.83 1.65
CA LEU A 164 6.88 6.31 2.37
C LEU A 164 6.84 5.73 3.80
N ILE A 165 7.04 4.43 3.95
CA ILE A 165 7.10 3.77 5.27
C ILE A 165 8.21 4.37 6.12
N ASN A 166 9.41 4.51 5.56
CA ASN A 166 10.57 5.06 6.26
C ASN A 166 10.32 6.52 6.70
N ASN A 167 9.79 7.35 5.82
CA ASN A 167 9.56 8.76 6.11
C ASN A 167 8.46 8.98 7.15
N ILE A 168 7.36 8.23 7.07
CA ILE A 168 6.28 8.30 8.05
C ILE A 168 6.75 7.76 9.42
N ALA A 169 7.54 6.70 9.43
CA ALA A 169 8.13 6.19 10.68
C ALA A 169 9.05 7.23 11.35
N LYS A 170 9.84 7.98 10.57
CA LYS A 170 10.74 9.02 11.08
C LYS A 170 10.01 10.30 11.49
N ALA A 171 9.09 10.79 10.64
CA ALA A 171 8.44 12.08 10.85
C ALA A 171 7.32 12.04 11.89
N TYR A 172 6.57 10.95 11.95
CA TYR A 172 5.34 10.85 12.77
C TYR A 172 5.42 9.75 13.83
N SER A 173 6.54 9.04 13.98
CA SER A 173 6.63 7.82 14.79
C SER A 173 5.52 6.81 14.46
N GLY A 174 5.04 6.87 13.23
CA GLY A 174 3.93 6.08 12.71
C GLY A 174 4.30 4.61 12.54
N LEU A 175 3.29 3.79 12.46
CA LEU A 175 3.39 2.38 12.13
C LEU A 175 2.80 2.15 10.75
N SER A 176 3.29 1.13 10.06
CA SER A 176 2.78 0.72 8.76
C SER A 176 2.31 -0.72 8.80
N VAL A 177 1.25 -1.01 8.07
CA VAL A 177 0.76 -2.37 7.84
C VAL A 177 0.75 -2.61 6.34
N PHE A 178 1.34 -3.70 5.90
CA PHE A 178 1.39 -4.08 4.51
C PHE A 178 0.58 -5.35 4.27
N ALA A 179 -0.42 -5.29 3.42
CA ALA A 179 -1.21 -6.43 2.97
C ALA A 179 -0.80 -6.82 1.55
N GLY A 180 -0.12 -7.95 1.42
CA GLY A 180 0.22 -8.56 0.13
C GLY A 180 -0.92 -9.42 -0.37
N VAL A 181 -1.61 -8.98 -1.42
CA VAL A 181 -2.84 -9.60 -1.93
C VAL A 181 -2.60 -10.19 -3.30
N GLY A 182 -2.47 -11.50 -3.38
CA GLY A 182 -2.35 -12.22 -4.65
C GLY A 182 -1.10 -11.88 -5.47
N GLU A 183 -0.04 -11.40 -4.82
CA GLU A 183 1.24 -11.09 -5.46
C GLU A 183 2.18 -12.30 -5.44
N ARG A 184 3.31 -12.20 -6.10
CA ARG A 184 4.29 -13.29 -6.17
C ARG A 184 4.98 -13.45 -4.82
N THR A 185 5.08 -14.68 -4.33
CA THR A 185 5.75 -15.01 -3.06
C THR A 185 7.18 -14.49 -3.01
N ARG A 186 7.91 -14.54 -4.13
CA ARG A 186 9.27 -14.02 -4.22
C ARG A 186 9.33 -12.52 -3.96
N GLU A 187 8.43 -11.75 -4.57
CA GLU A 187 8.37 -10.29 -4.39
C GLU A 187 8.04 -9.90 -2.95
N GLY A 188 7.15 -10.66 -2.30
CA GLY A 188 6.86 -10.48 -0.88
C GLY A 188 8.06 -10.79 0.03
N ASN A 189 8.83 -11.83 -0.31
CA ASN A 189 10.04 -12.18 0.43
C ASN A 189 11.17 -11.14 0.22
N ASP A 190 11.34 -10.67 -1.02
CA ASP A 190 12.31 -9.62 -1.33
C ASP A 190 11.96 -8.33 -0.58
N LEU A 191 10.67 -7.93 -0.56
CA LEU A 191 10.20 -6.78 0.21
C LEU A 191 10.50 -6.91 1.71
N MET A 192 10.28 -8.08 2.31
CA MET A 192 10.58 -8.31 3.72
C MET A 192 12.07 -8.14 4.01
N ARG A 193 12.95 -8.71 3.16
CA ARG A 193 14.41 -8.56 3.27
C ARG A 193 14.83 -7.10 3.20
N GLU A 194 14.34 -6.37 2.21
CA GLU A 194 14.63 -4.95 2.02
C GLU A 194 14.17 -4.11 3.22
N MET A 195 13.04 -4.44 3.84
CA MET A 195 12.57 -3.77 5.07
C MET A 195 13.47 -4.05 6.27
N ILE A 196 14.05 -5.24 6.36
CA ILE A 196 15.03 -5.58 7.40
C ILE A 196 16.34 -4.83 7.14
N GLU A 197 16.83 -4.80 5.89
CA GLU A 197 18.02 -4.07 5.49
C GLU A 197 17.90 -2.56 5.78
N ALA A 198 16.73 -1.98 5.48
CA ALA A 198 16.43 -0.58 5.75
C ALA A 198 16.23 -0.26 7.24
N GLY A 199 16.22 -1.27 8.12
CA GLY A 199 16.02 -1.10 9.57
C GLY A 199 14.59 -0.71 9.96
N ILE A 200 13.62 -0.91 9.09
CA ILE A 200 12.19 -0.71 9.36
C ILE A 200 11.64 -1.88 10.18
N MET A 201 12.03 -3.10 9.79
CA MET A 201 11.85 -4.31 10.58
C MET A 201 13.17 -4.62 11.29
N LYS A 202 13.16 -4.55 12.61
CA LYS A 202 14.37 -4.63 13.43
C LYS A 202 14.60 -6.05 13.95
N TYR A 203 15.27 -6.85 13.14
CA TYR A 203 15.61 -8.24 13.46
C TYR A 203 16.90 -8.38 14.28
N GLY A 204 17.63 -7.27 14.47
CA GLY A 204 18.94 -7.23 15.15
C GLY A 204 20.12 -7.40 14.20
N ASP A 205 21.26 -6.82 14.58
CA ASP A 205 22.48 -6.81 13.74
C ASP A 205 23.00 -8.21 13.44
N ALA A 206 22.92 -9.13 14.40
CA ALA A 206 23.38 -10.51 14.22
C ALA A 206 22.58 -11.26 13.15
N PHE A 207 21.27 -11.04 13.11
CA PHE A 207 20.41 -11.61 12.07
C PHE A 207 20.70 -10.97 10.71
N LYS A 208 20.79 -9.63 10.66
CA LYS A 208 21.08 -8.88 9.45
C LYS A 208 22.38 -9.32 8.80
N HIS A 209 23.44 -9.48 9.58
CA HIS A 209 24.72 -9.99 9.09
C HIS A 209 24.62 -11.41 8.52
N SER A 210 23.89 -12.32 9.21
CA SER A 210 23.61 -13.66 8.68
C SER A 210 22.85 -13.64 7.36
N MET A 211 21.90 -12.70 7.21
CA MET A 211 21.12 -12.54 5.99
C MET A 211 21.98 -12.03 4.83
N GLU A 212 22.89 -11.09 5.07
CA GLU A 212 23.87 -10.57 4.09
C GLU A 212 24.82 -11.67 3.59
N GLU A 213 25.20 -12.62 4.45
CA GLU A 213 25.99 -13.81 4.09
C GLU A 213 25.18 -14.90 3.34
N GLY A 214 23.90 -14.64 3.06
CA GLY A 214 23.00 -15.56 2.36
C GLY A 214 22.31 -16.58 3.28
N GLY A 215 22.40 -16.42 4.60
CA GLY A 215 21.71 -17.23 5.60
C GLY A 215 20.33 -16.66 5.96
N TRP A 216 19.57 -17.45 6.72
CA TRP A 216 18.31 -17.03 7.33
C TRP A 216 18.19 -17.71 8.71
N ASP A 217 19.05 -17.29 9.64
CA ASP A 217 19.18 -17.92 10.95
C ASP A 217 18.30 -17.21 11.99
N LEU A 218 17.09 -17.70 12.14
CA LEU A 218 16.09 -17.16 13.06
C LEU A 218 16.53 -17.19 14.55
N SER A 219 17.52 -18.02 14.91
CA SER A 219 18.05 -18.06 16.27
C SER A 219 18.82 -16.77 16.64
N LYS A 220 19.22 -15.97 15.64
CA LYS A 220 19.91 -14.70 15.79
C LYS A 220 19.01 -13.48 15.89
N VAL A 221 17.68 -13.67 15.78
CA VAL A 221 16.72 -12.56 15.88
C VAL A 221 16.68 -12.03 17.30
N ASP A 222 16.87 -10.73 17.44
CA ASP A 222 16.68 -10.03 18.73
C ASP A 222 15.22 -9.65 18.93
N MET A 223 14.53 -10.40 19.79
CA MET A 223 13.11 -10.20 20.07
C MET A 223 12.81 -8.86 20.77
N LYS A 224 13.79 -8.22 21.41
CA LYS A 224 13.61 -6.91 22.02
C LYS A 224 13.67 -5.80 20.97
N GLU A 225 14.65 -5.88 20.07
CA GLU A 225 14.74 -4.95 18.95
C GLU A 225 13.54 -5.12 18.00
N LEU A 226 13.08 -6.35 17.79
CA LEU A 226 11.91 -6.64 16.96
C LEU A 226 10.66 -5.86 17.40
N ALA A 227 10.45 -5.69 18.71
CA ALA A 227 9.34 -4.92 19.26
C ALA A 227 9.38 -3.42 18.90
N ASP A 228 10.53 -2.90 18.49
CA ASP A 228 10.71 -1.53 18.02
C ASP A 228 10.53 -1.36 16.51
N SER A 229 10.16 -2.43 15.82
CA SER A 229 9.87 -2.42 14.39
C SER A 229 8.71 -1.47 14.05
N LYS A 230 8.72 -0.93 12.82
CA LYS A 230 7.75 0.07 12.36
C LYS A 230 6.76 -0.46 11.34
N ALA A 231 6.82 -1.74 11.01
CA ALA A 231 5.93 -2.37 10.05
C ALA A 231 5.47 -3.75 10.52
N THR A 232 4.27 -4.15 10.08
CA THR A 232 3.71 -5.49 10.21
C THR A 232 3.21 -5.92 8.84
N PHE A 233 3.44 -7.18 8.46
CA PHE A 233 3.05 -7.72 7.16
C PHE A 233 1.99 -8.80 7.30
N VAL A 234 1.06 -8.82 6.35
CA VAL A 234 0.06 -9.89 6.21
C VAL A 234 0.04 -10.32 4.75
N PHE A 235 0.37 -11.57 4.46
CA PHE A 235 0.44 -12.08 3.10
C PHE A 235 -0.64 -13.13 2.81
N GLY A 236 -1.30 -12.98 1.66
CA GLY A 236 -2.14 -13.96 1.00
C GLY A 236 -1.77 -13.97 -0.49
N GLN A 237 -0.69 -14.72 -0.81
CA GLN A 237 -0.03 -14.64 -2.11
C GLN A 237 -0.78 -15.40 -3.21
N MET A 238 -0.28 -15.32 -4.46
CA MET A 238 -1.00 -15.88 -5.62
C MET A 238 -1.13 -17.40 -5.64
N ASN A 239 -0.30 -18.10 -4.86
CA ASN A 239 -0.38 -19.56 -4.71
C ASN A 239 -1.44 -20.00 -3.69
N GLU A 240 -2.01 -19.07 -2.92
CA GLU A 240 -3.05 -19.37 -1.94
C GLU A 240 -4.45 -19.42 -2.57
N PRO A 241 -5.39 -20.16 -1.97
CA PRO A 241 -6.75 -20.28 -2.51
C PRO A 241 -7.49 -18.93 -2.52
N PRO A 242 -8.56 -18.82 -3.31
CA PRO A 242 -9.30 -17.55 -3.44
C PRO A 242 -9.90 -17.05 -2.11
N GLY A 243 -10.24 -17.93 -1.18
CA GLY A 243 -10.71 -17.55 0.16
C GLY A 243 -9.68 -16.72 0.90
N ALA A 244 -8.42 -17.15 0.94
CA ALA A 244 -7.32 -16.44 1.58
C ALA A 244 -7.08 -15.09 0.90
N ARG A 245 -6.95 -15.06 -0.42
CA ARG A 245 -6.71 -13.83 -1.20
C ARG A 245 -7.85 -12.81 -1.06
N ALA A 246 -9.09 -13.25 -0.89
CA ALA A 246 -10.25 -12.40 -0.67
C ALA A 246 -10.34 -11.80 0.75
N ARG A 247 -9.59 -12.32 1.70
CA ARG A 247 -9.66 -11.92 3.12
C ARG A 247 -8.39 -11.24 3.64
N VAL A 248 -7.25 -11.47 3.02
CA VAL A 248 -5.96 -10.97 3.52
C VAL A 248 -5.90 -9.44 3.65
N ALA A 249 -6.53 -8.68 2.74
CA ALA A 249 -6.63 -7.22 2.87
C ALA A 249 -7.43 -6.82 4.12
N LEU A 250 -8.49 -7.55 4.45
CA LEU A 250 -9.29 -7.34 5.66
C LEU A 250 -8.47 -7.69 6.92
N SER A 251 -7.66 -8.73 6.86
CA SER A 251 -6.76 -9.14 7.95
C SER A 251 -5.73 -8.03 8.24
N GLY A 252 -5.07 -7.51 7.21
CA GLY A 252 -4.14 -6.38 7.36
C GLY A 252 -4.82 -5.11 7.87
N LEU A 253 -5.99 -4.78 7.33
CA LEU A 253 -6.77 -3.62 7.76
C LEU A 253 -7.18 -3.72 9.24
N THR A 254 -7.50 -4.90 9.72
CA THR A 254 -7.85 -5.13 11.13
C THR A 254 -6.69 -4.81 12.07
N ILE A 255 -5.46 -5.14 11.69
CA ILE A 255 -4.27 -4.75 12.44
C ILE A 255 -4.08 -3.22 12.42
N ALA A 256 -4.28 -2.60 11.26
CA ALA A 256 -4.20 -1.14 11.13
C ALA A 256 -5.24 -0.43 12.00
N GLU A 257 -6.47 -0.95 12.05
CA GLU A 257 -7.54 -0.43 12.90
C GLU A 257 -7.21 -0.54 14.40
N TYR A 258 -6.57 -1.62 14.82
CA TYR A 258 -6.14 -1.76 16.21
C TYR A 258 -5.20 -0.61 16.62
N TYR A 259 -4.21 -0.29 15.79
CA TYR A 259 -3.30 0.80 16.08
C TYR A 259 -3.95 2.18 15.96
N ARG A 260 -4.86 2.38 15.00
CA ARG A 260 -5.61 3.63 14.85
C ARG A 260 -6.48 3.92 16.06
N ASP A 261 -7.21 2.92 16.53
CA ASP A 261 -8.24 3.08 17.57
C ASP A 261 -7.60 3.10 18.97
N GLY A 262 -6.37 2.61 19.12
CA GLY A 262 -5.70 2.39 20.39
C GLY A 262 -6.26 1.18 21.14
N ASP A 263 -5.66 0.88 22.29
CA ASP A 263 -6.01 -0.24 23.15
C ASP A 263 -7.13 0.08 24.15
N GLY A 264 -7.81 1.23 23.96
CA GLY A 264 -8.82 1.74 24.87
C GLY A 264 -8.26 2.52 26.09
N GLN A 265 -6.94 2.52 26.27
CA GLN A 265 -6.25 3.25 27.35
C GLN A 265 -5.32 4.36 26.86
N GLY A 266 -4.99 4.38 25.57
CA GLY A 266 -4.06 5.31 24.95
C GLY A 266 -4.65 6.07 23.76
N LYS A 267 -3.89 7.05 23.26
CA LYS A 267 -4.19 7.68 21.97
C LYS A 267 -3.90 6.66 20.86
N GLY A 268 -4.80 6.61 19.87
CA GLY A 268 -4.53 5.92 18.62
C GLY A 268 -3.36 6.57 17.87
N ARG A 269 -2.92 5.91 16.81
CA ARG A 269 -1.77 6.34 16.00
C ARG A 269 -2.20 6.63 14.57
N ASP A 270 -1.37 7.37 13.87
CA ASP A 270 -1.47 7.53 12.43
C ASP A 270 -0.77 6.37 11.74
N ILE A 271 -1.51 5.63 10.93
CA ILE A 271 -1.08 4.39 10.29
C ILE A 271 -1.06 4.57 8.79
N LEU A 272 0.00 4.09 8.14
CA LEU A 272 0.00 3.80 6.72
C LEU A 272 -0.43 2.35 6.48
N PHE A 273 -1.41 2.17 5.62
CA PHE A 273 -1.90 0.87 5.21
C PHE A 273 -1.65 0.65 3.73
N PHE A 274 -0.77 -0.29 3.40
CA PHE A 274 -0.45 -0.64 2.03
C PHE A 274 -1.23 -1.87 1.59
N VAL A 275 -1.80 -1.82 0.40
CA VAL A 275 -2.46 -2.95 -0.24
C VAL A 275 -1.83 -3.17 -1.60
N ASP A 276 -1.16 -4.28 -1.77
CA ASP A 276 -0.58 -4.67 -3.05
C ASP A 276 -1.03 -6.09 -3.40
N ASN A 277 -2.00 -6.27 -4.24
CA ASN A 277 -2.65 -5.35 -5.16
C ASN A 277 -4.17 -5.36 -4.92
N ILE A 278 -4.83 -4.20 -4.88
CA ILE A 278 -6.27 -4.11 -4.62
C ILE A 278 -7.12 -4.81 -5.70
N PHE A 279 -6.65 -4.85 -6.95
CA PHE A 279 -7.33 -5.59 -8.01
C PHE A 279 -7.44 -7.09 -7.69
N ARG A 280 -6.42 -7.67 -7.04
CA ARG A 280 -6.44 -9.10 -6.66
C ARG A 280 -7.47 -9.40 -5.58
N PHE A 281 -7.76 -8.44 -4.71
CA PHE A 281 -8.88 -8.53 -3.77
C PHE A 281 -10.22 -8.70 -4.50
N THR A 282 -10.49 -7.88 -5.51
CA THR A 282 -11.73 -7.98 -6.31
C THR A 282 -11.76 -9.25 -7.16
N GLN A 283 -10.65 -9.64 -7.74
CA GLN A 283 -10.52 -10.88 -8.52
C GLN A 283 -10.80 -12.12 -7.65
N ALA A 284 -10.20 -12.21 -6.47
CA ALA A 284 -10.46 -13.30 -5.54
C ALA A 284 -11.93 -13.33 -5.11
N GLY A 285 -12.55 -12.17 -4.89
CA GLY A 285 -13.98 -12.06 -4.62
C GLY A 285 -14.85 -12.61 -5.74
N SER A 286 -14.48 -12.40 -7.01
CA SER A 286 -15.19 -12.97 -8.15
C SER A 286 -15.04 -14.50 -8.22
N GLU A 287 -13.86 -15.03 -7.95
CA GLU A 287 -13.60 -16.47 -7.86
C GLU A 287 -14.46 -17.12 -6.75
N VAL A 288 -14.47 -16.51 -5.56
CA VAL A 288 -15.31 -16.97 -4.44
C VAL A 288 -16.79 -16.95 -4.82
N SER A 289 -17.27 -15.87 -5.42
CA SER A 289 -18.67 -15.73 -5.86
C SER A 289 -19.06 -16.81 -6.86
N ALA A 290 -18.20 -17.12 -7.82
CA ALA A 290 -18.41 -18.18 -8.79
C ALA A 290 -18.46 -19.57 -8.14
N LEU A 291 -17.53 -19.85 -7.21
CA LEU A 291 -17.50 -21.11 -6.44
C LEU A 291 -18.75 -21.28 -5.56
N LEU A 292 -19.31 -20.18 -5.06
CA LEU A 292 -20.58 -20.20 -4.30
C LEU A 292 -21.82 -20.36 -5.19
N GLY A 293 -21.66 -20.39 -6.52
CA GLY A 293 -22.74 -20.53 -7.48
C GLY A 293 -23.60 -19.29 -7.67
N ARG A 294 -23.07 -18.11 -7.36
CA ARG A 294 -23.76 -16.84 -7.59
C ARG A 294 -23.70 -16.46 -9.08
N MET A 295 -24.80 -15.89 -9.60
CA MET A 295 -24.84 -15.41 -10.98
C MET A 295 -23.88 -14.22 -11.15
N PRO A 296 -22.96 -14.26 -12.12
CA PRO A 296 -22.02 -13.17 -12.34
C PRO A 296 -22.71 -11.92 -12.89
N SER A 297 -22.14 -10.76 -12.58
CA SER A 297 -22.51 -9.48 -13.18
C SER A 297 -21.67 -9.20 -14.44
N ALA A 298 -21.61 -7.94 -14.87
CA ALA A 298 -20.84 -7.52 -16.03
C ALA A 298 -19.38 -8.00 -15.97
N VAL A 299 -18.85 -8.44 -17.10
CA VAL A 299 -17.46 -8.93 -17.29
C VAL A 299 -17.07 -10.10 -16.35
N GLY A 300 -18.07 -10.78 -15.77
CA GLY A 300 -17.83 -11.95 -14.90
C GLY A 300 -17.55 -11.63 -13.43
N TYR A 301 -17.63 -10.36 -13.03
CA TYR A 301 -17.45 -9.98 -11.62
C TYR A 301 -18.65 -10.37 -10.74
N GLN A 302 -18.43 -10.43 -9.44
CA GLN A 302 -19.46 -10.67 -8.44
C GLN A 302 -20.50 -9.53 -8.43
N PRO A 303 -21.79 -9.84 -8.20
CA PRO A 303 -22.83 -8.81 -8.09
C PRO A 303 -22.63 -7.90 -6.87
N THR A 304 -21.85 -8.35 -5.88
CA THR A 304 -21.54 -7.66 -4.63
C THR A 304 -20.24 -6.85 -4.69
N LEU A 305 -19.62 -6.66 -5.87
CA LEU A 305 -18.33 -6.00 -6.05
C LEU A 305 -18.28 -4.64 -5.36
N ALA A 306 -19.23 -3.76 -5.65
CA ALA A 306 -19.26 -2.41 -5.08
C ALA A 306 -19.47 -2.43 -3.55
N THR A 307 -20.29 -3.35 -3.06
CA THR A 307 -20.56 -3.49 -1.62
C THR A 307 -19.33 -4.00 -0.87
N GLU A 308 -18.67 -5.03 -1.39
CA GLU A 308 -17.45 -5.59 -0.78
C GLU A 308 -16.32 -4.57 -0.75
N MET A 309 -16.11 -3.86 -1.87
CA MET A 309 -15.14 -2.77 -1.93
C MET A 309 -15.50 -1.64 -0.96
N GLY A 310 -16.76 -1.23 -0.92
CA GLY A 310 -17.24 -0.18 -0.03
C GLY A 310 -17.03 -0.52 1.44
N ILE A 311 -17.38 -1.72 1.88
CA ILE A 311 -17.18 -2.18 3.27
C ILE A 311 -15.70 -2.07 3.66
N MET A 312 -14.78 -2.47 2.80
CA MET A 312 -13.35 -2.36 3.07
C MET A 312 -12.89 -0.90 3.09
N GLN A 313 -13.24 -0.14 2.06
CA GLN A 313 -12.76 1.24 1.88
C GLN A 313 -13.27 2.21 2.95
N GLU A 314 -14.51 2.05 3.41
CA GLU A 314 -15.10 2.91 4.45
C GLU A 314 -14.48 2.70 5.85
N ARG A 315 -13.79 1.59 6.06
CA ARG A 315 -13.01 1.35 7.28
C ARG A 315 -11.70 2.15 7.31
N ILE A 316 -11.21 2.55 6.12
CA ILE A 316 -9.98 3.34 5.94
C ILE A 316 -10.34 4.82 6.07
N THR A 317 -10.11 5.38 7.24
CA THR A 317 -10.51 6.76 7.54
C THR A 317 -9.79 7.30 8.78
N SER A 318 -9.91 8.61 8.98
CA SER A 318 -9.50 9.28 10.22
C SER A 318 -10.60 9.21 11.28
N THR A 319 -10.20 8.90 12.50
CA THR A 319 -11.05 8.96 13.69
C THR A 319 -10.52 10.02 14.64
N LYS A 320 -11.26 10.28 15.73
CA LYS A 320 -10.80 11.17 16.80
C LYS A 320 -9.54 10.68 17.52
N ASN A 321 -9.23 9.39 17.40
CA ASN A 321 -8.10 8.75 18.08
C ASN A 321 -6.85 8.69 17.20
N GLY A 322 -7.01 8.43 15.92
CA GLY A 322 -5.91 8.26 14.96
C GLY A 322 -6.42 8.16 13.54
N SER A 323 -5.54 7.88 12.60
CA SER A 323 -5.89 7.77 11.17
C SER A 323 -5.31 6.52 10.51
N ILE A 324 -6.00 6.04 9.49
CA ILE A 324 -5.44 5.10 8.52
C ILE A 324 -5.42 5.80 7.17
N THR A 325 -4.23 6.02 6.63
CA THR A 325 -4.03 6.48 5.25
C THR A 325 -3.59 5.28 4.43
N SER A 326 -4.29 4.97 3.34
CA SER A 326 -3.96 3.82 2.52
C SER A 326 -3.27 4.20 1.23
N VAL A 327 -2.27 3.39 0.86
CA VAL A 327 -1.65 3.38 -0.47
C VAL A 327 -1.97 2.04 -1.11
N GLN A 328 -2.77 2.06 -2.16
CA GLN A 328 -3.30 0.87 -2.80
C GLN A 328 -2.72 0.76 -4.20
N ALA A 329 -1.92 -0.27 -4.46
CA ALA A 329 -1.48 -0.57 -5.81
C ALA A 329 -2.68 -1.02 -6.64
N VAL A 330 -2.91 -0.35 -7.76
CA VAL A 330 -4.03 -0.65 -8.66
C VAL A 330 -3.48 -1.20 -9.96
N TYR A 331 -3.89 -2.40 -10.31
CA TYR A 331 -3.69 -2.97 -11.63
C TYR A 331 -4.93 -2.70 -12.49
N VAL A 332 -4.71 -2.23 -13.69
CA VAL A 332 -5.78 -1.96 -14.67
C VAL A 332 -5.67 -3.01 -15.77
N PRO A 333 -6.60 -3.98 -15.86
CA PRO A 333 -6.60 -5.00 -16.89
C PRO A 333 -6.66 -4.39 -18.29
N ALA A 334 -5.73 -4.78 -19.16
CA ALA A 334 -5.64 -4.31 -20.55
C ALA A 334 -5.62 -2.77 -20.71
N ASP A 335 -5.19 -2.04 -19.67
CA ASP A 335 -5.23 -0.57 -19.58
C ASP A 335 -6.65 0.02 -19.76
N ASP A 336 -7.69 -0.77 -19.49
CA ASP A 336 -9.09 -0.36 -19.59
C ASP A 336 -9.61 0.18 -18.26
N LEU A 337 -9.65 1.50 -18.14
CA LEU A 337 -10.16 2.20 -16.96
C LEU A 337 -11.68 2.05 -16.77
N THR A 338 -12.39 1.52 -17.77
CA THR A 338 -13.84 1.27 -17.70
C THR A 338 -14.18 -0.12 -17.15
N ASP A 339 -13.19 -0.97 -16.94
CA ASP A 339 -13.37 -2.25 -16.26
C ASP A 339 -13.98 -2.03 -14.87
N PRO A 340 -15.00 -2.82 -14.47
CA PRO A 340 -15.73 -2.62 -13.21
C PRO A 340 -14.85 -2.59 -11.96
N ALA A 341 -13.76 -3.36 -11.91
CA ALA A 341 -12.91 -3.41 -10.71
C ALA A 341 -12.10 -2.13 -10.49
N PRO A 342 -11.29 -1.63 -11.46
CA PRO A 342 -10.65 -0.34 -11.31
C PRO A 342 -11.65 0.80 -11.20
N ALA A 343 -12.73 0.82 -11.98
CA ALA A 343 -13.74 1.87 -11.90
C ALA A 343 -14.37 2.00 -10.51
N THR A 344 -14.69 0.88 -9.86
CA THR A 344 -15.20 0.87 -8.49
C THR A 344 -14.14 1.35 -7.49
N THR A 345 -12.87 0.97 -7.67
CA THR A 345 -11.77 1.43 -6.83
C THR A 345 -11.56 2.93 -6.95
N PHE A 346 -11.55 3.48 -8.17
CA PHE A 346 -11.38 4.92 -8.42
C PHE A 346 -12.41 5.79 -7.70
N ALA A 347 -13.64 5.31 -7.56
CA ALA A 347 -14.70 6.05 -6.88
C ALA A 347 -14.36 6.36 -5.40
N HIS A 348 -13.51 5.55 -4.78
CA HIS A 348 -13.10 5.71 -3.39
C HIS A 348 -11.81 6.50 -3.19
N LEU A 349 -11.02 6.72 -4.24
CA LEU A 349 -9.70 7.34 -4.11
C LEU A 349 -9.78 8.86 -3.89
N ASP A 350 -8.93 9.35 -3.00
CA ASP A 350 -8.74 10.78 -2.71
C ASP A 350 -7.58 11.37 -3.49
N ALA A 351 -6.58 10.57 -3.80
CA ALA A 351 -5.44 10.94 -4.63
C ALA A 351 -5.00 9.77 -5.52
N THR A 352 -4.34 10.12 -6.61
CA THR A 352 -3.85 9.16 -7.60
C THR A 352 -2.41 9.48 -7.93
N THR A 353 -1.50 8.58 -7.60
CA THR A 353 -0.08 8.63 -7.95
C THR A 353 0.16 7.77 -9.18
N VAL A 354 0.57 8.38 -10.27
CA VAL A 354 0.88 7.69 -11.53
C VAL A 354 2.39 7.66 -11.74
N LEU A 355 2.96 6.45 -11.74
CA LEU A 355 4.37 6.22 -12.07
C LEU A 355 4.52 5.94 -13.57
N SER A 356 5.34 6.73 -14.24
CA SER A 356 5.52 6.71 -15.68
C SER A 356 6.86 6.09 -16.08
N ARG A 357 6.83 5.12 -16.99
CA ARG A 357 8.05 4.57 -17.57
C ARG A 357 8.83 5.62 -18.36
N LYS A 358 8.15 6.53 -19.06
CA LYS A 358 8.81 7.62 -19.80
C LYS A 358 9.65 8.52 -18.89
N ILE A 359 9.16 8.77 -17.67
CA ILE A 359 9.89 9.56 -16.67
C ILE A 359 11.04 8.75 -16.08
N ALA A 360 10.84 7.45 -15.81
CA ALA A 360 11.89 6.55 -15.35
C ALA A 360 13.05 6.44 -16.38
N ASP A 361 12.73 6.36 -17.66
CA ASP A 361 13.71 6.30 -18.74
C ASP A 361 14.57 7.58 -18.86
N LEU A 362 14.08 8.73 -18.35
CA LEU A 362 14.84 9.97 -18.22
C LEU A 362 15.75 10.00 -16.97
N GLY A 363 15.75 8.93 -16.15
CA GLY A 363 16.52 8.88 -14.90
C GLY A 363 15.95 9.79 -13.80
N ILE A 364 14.66 10.09 -13.85
CA ILE A 364 13.96 10.91 -12.85
C ILE A 364 13.25 9.97 -11.88
N TYR A 365 13.67 9.97 -10.61
CA TYR A 365 13.11 9.15 -9.55
C TYR A 365 12.79 10.00 -8.31
N PRO A 366 11.59 9.81 -7.68
CA PRO A 366 10.54 8.87 -8.09
C PRO A 366 9.96 9.24 -9.45
N ALA A 367 9.60 8.22 -10.23
CA ALA A 367 9.11 8.41 -11.60
C ALA A 367 7.62 8.81 -11.65
N VAL A 368 7.20 9.69 -10.76
CA VAL A 368 5.83 10.19 -10.67
C VAL A 368 5.54 11.14 -11.83
N ASP A 369 4.45 10.89 -12.55
CA ASP A 369 3.99 11.79 -13.59
C ASP A 369 3.20 12.95 -12.95
N PRO A 370 3.71 14.19 -12.99
CA PRO A 370 3.07 15.33 -12.33
C PRO A 370 1.81 15.82 -13.04
N LEU A 371 1.61 15.45 -14.30
CA LEU A 371 0.44 15.86 -15.09
C LEU A 371 -0.72 14.87 -14.95
N ASP A 372 -0.41 13.56 -14.82
CA ASP A 372 -1.40 12.51 -14.69
C ASP A 372 -1.77 12.20 -13.23
N SER A 373 -0.95 12.66 -12.28
CA SER A 373 -1.20 12.51 -10.83
C SER A 373 -2.09 13.62 -10.30
N THR A 374 -3.02 13.26 -9.41
CA THR A 374 -4.04 14.19 -8.91
C THR A 374 -4.32 14.01 -7.42
N SER A 375 -4.81 15.05 -6.76
CA SER A 375 -5.31 14.99 -5.38
C SER A 375 -6.53 15.88 -5.20
N ARG A 376 -7.54 15.37 -4.49
CA ARG A 376 -8.76 16.13 -4.17
C ARG A 376 -8.51 17.24 -3.16
N ILE A 377 -7.49 17.11 -2.33
CA ILE A 377 -7.17 18.12 -1.32
C ILE A 377 -6.24 19.23 -1.82
N LEU A 378 -5.79 19.19 -3.07
CA LEU A 378 -5.01 20.29 -3.67
C LEU A 378 -5.96 21.47 -3.98
N SER A 379 -6.31 22.20 -2.96
CA SER A 379 -7.15 23.40 -3.04
C SER A 379 -6.62 24.49 -2.11
N PRO A 380 -6.82 25.79 -2.43
CA PRO A 380 -6.34 26.89 -1.59
C PRO A 380 -6.84 26.84 -0.15
N LEU A 381 -8.05 26.28 0.05
CA LEU A 381 -8.69 26.18 1.38
C LEU A 381 -8.00 25.17 2.30
N ILE A 382 -7.31 24.18 1.75
CA ILE A 382 -6.66 23.10 2.52
C ILE A 382 -5.16 23.31 2.58
N VAL A 383 -4.51 23.49 1.42
CA VAL A 383 -3.04 23.58 1.34
C VAL A 383 -2.52 25.01 1.44
N GLY A 384 -3.39 26.02 1.31
CA GLY A 384 -3.02 27.43 1.26
C GLY A 384 -2.66 27.93 -0.15
N ASP A 385 -2.71 29.24 -0.34
CA ASP A 385 -2.51 29.88 -1.65
C ASP A 385 -1.10 29.68 -2.21
N ALA A 386 -0.07 29.77 -1.35
CA ALA A 386 1.32 29.63 -1.79
C ALA A 386 1.59 28.24 -2.39
N HIS A 387 1.14 27.18 -1.73
CA HIS A 387 1.28 25.81 -2.20
C HIS A 387 0.47 25.58 -3.49
N TYR A 388 -0.81 25.95 -3.47
CA TYR A 388 -1.71 25.78 -4.61
C TYR A 388 -1.20 26.48 -5.87
N ASN A 389 -0.78 27.74 -5.74
CA ASN A 389 -0.27 28.53 -6.85
C ASN A 389 1.05 27.95 -7.40
N CYS A 390 1.96 27.53 -6.53
CA CYS A 390 3.21 26.90 -6.95
C CYS A 390 2.94 25.60 -7.72
N ALA A 391 2.07 24.72 -7.22
CA ALA A 391 1.70 23.47 -7.87
C ALA A 391 1.09 23.71 -9.26
N ASN A 392 0.19 24.68 -9.39
CA ASN A 392 -0.42 25.03 -10.68
C ASN A 392 0.60 25.62 -11.67
N ARG A 393 1.50 26.50 -11.21
CA ARG A 393 2.58 27.03 -12.06
C ARG A 393 3.48 25.91 -12.58
N VAL A 394 3.85 24.93 -11.74
CA VAL A 394 4.64 23.77 -12.15
C VAL A 394 3.89 22.96 -13.20
N LYS A 395 2.61 22.64 -12.96
CA LYS A 395 1.80 21.89 -13.93
C LYS A 395 1.66 22.61 -15.26
N LEU A 396 1.37 23.89 -15.27
CA LEU A 396 1.24 24.71 -16.48
C LEU A 396 2.55 24.75 -17.26
N MET A 397 3.68 24.95 -16.58
CA MET A 397 5.00 24.96 -17.23
C MET A 397 5.34 23.60 -17.87
N LEU A 398 5.08 22.50 -17.16
CA LEU A 398 5.31 21.15 -17.69
C LEU A 398 4.35 20.80 -18.83
N GLN A 399 3.09 21.25 -18.76
CA GLN A 399 2.13 21.08 -19.84
C GLN A 399 2.58 21.83 -21.09
N ARG A 400 3.01 23.08 -20.94
CA ARG A 400 3.56 23.87 -22.07
C ARG A 400 4.81 23.20 -22.64
N TYR A 401 5.68 22.69 -21.80
CA TYR A 401 6.86 21.95 -22.24
C TYR A 401 6.49 20.70 -23.06
N LYS A 402 5.49 19.94 -22.62
CA LYS A 402 4.98 18.77 -23.36
C LYS A 402 4.49 19.14 -24.76
N GLU A 403 3.76 20.26 -24.90
CA GLU A 403 3.31 20.78 -26.19
C GLU A 403 4.49 21.21 -27.08
N LEU A 404 5.49 21.87 -26.50
CA LEU A 404 6.68 22.30 -27.22
C LEU A 404 7.58 21.13 -27.63
N GLN A 405 7.57 20.00 -26.93
CA GLN A 405 8.34 18.81 -27.30
C GLN A 405 7.97 18.29 -28.70
N ASP A 406 6.70 18.31 -29.06
CA ASP A 406 6.23 17.89 -30.39
C ASP A 406 6.75 18.83 -31.47
N ILE A 407 6.78 20.12 -31.20
CA ILE A 407 7.33 21.14 -32.10
C ILE A 407 8.85 20.97 -32.23
N ILE A 408 9.55 20.78 -31.12
CA ILE A 408 11.01 20.56 -31.10
C ILE A 408 11.40 19.31 -31.90
N ALA A 409 10.62 18.24 -31.78
CA ALA A 409 10.88 16.99 -32.50
C ALA A 409 10.77 17.12 -34.01
N ILE A 410 9.91 18.03 -34.50
CA ILE A 410 9.67 18.22 -35.94
C ILE A 410 10.56 19.32 -36.52
N LEU A 411 10.65 20.46 -35.84
CA LEU A 411 11.26 21.68 -36.38
C LEU A 411 12.61 22.04 -35.74
N GLY A 412 12.94 21.45 -34.60
CA GLY A 412 14.14 21.76 -33.82
C GLY A 412 13.93 22.90 -32.82
N MET A 413 14.91 23.08 -31.92
CA MET A 413 14.89 24.13 -30.88
C MET A 413 15.01 25.54 -31.46
N ASP A 414 15.68 25.72 -32.59
CA ASP A 414 16.01 27.02 -33.15
C ASP A 414 14.77 27.74 -33.67
N GLU A 415 13.73 27.03 -34.03
CA GLU A 415 12.46 27.57 -34.53
C GLU A 415 11.53 28.09 -33.40
N LEU A 416 11.87 27.86 -32.14
CA LEU A 416 11.10 28.37 -31.01
C LEU A 416 11.36 29.88 -30.80
N SER A 417 10.35 30.57 -30.30
CA SER A 417 10.52 31.93 -29.77
C SER A 417 11.48 31.93 -28.59
N GLU A 418 12.12 33.07 -28.32
CA GLU A 418 13.02 33.18 -27.15
C GLU A 418 12.29 32.92 -25.82
N GLU A 419 11.00 33.29 -25.72
CA GLU A 419 10.15 32.99 -24.57
C GLU A 419 9.91 31.50 -24.42
N ASP A 420 9.62 30.79 -25.52
CA ASP A 420 9.43 29.34 -25.50
C ASP A 420 10.74 28.60 -25.20
N LYS A 421 11.87 29.04 -25.73
CA LYS A 421 13.20 28.49 -25.37
C LYS A 421 13.48 28.63 -23.90
N GLN A 422 13.21 29.78 -23.30
CA GLN A 422 13.38 30.01 -21.87
C GLN A 422 12.44 29.10 -21.05
N THR A 423 11.19 28.96 -21.49
CA THR A 423 10.23 28.04 -20.87
C THR A 423 10.73 26.60 -20.91
N VAL A 424 11.28 26.14 -22.03
CA VAL A 424 11.87 24.78 -22.15
C VAL A 424 13.04 24.59 -21.19
N PHE A 425 13.97 25.55 -21.11
CA PHE A 425 15.11 25.46 -20.20
C PHE A 425 14.69 25.37 -18.74
N ARG A 426 13.75 26.19 -18.31
CA ARG A 426 13.24 26.17 -16.93
C ARG A 426 12.39 24.93 -16.65
N ALA A 427 11.57 24.50 -17.60
CA ALA A 427 10.75 23.29 -17.47
C ALA A 427 11.61 22.02 -17.31
N ARG A 428 12.73 21.92 -18.01
CA ARG A 428 13.69 20.81 -17.83
C ARG A 428 14.28 20.81 -16.42
N LYS A 429 14.64 21.98 -15.90
CA LYS A 429 15.11 22.10 -14.50
C LYS A 429 14.01 21.72 -13.50
N VAL A 430 12.78 22.18 -13.71
CA VAL A 430 11.60 21.80 -12.90
C VAL A 430 11.41 20.30 -12.93
N GLN A 431 11.45 19.68 -14.10
CA GLN A 431 11.29 18.21 -14.24
C GLN A 431 12.39 17.45 -13.50
N ARG A 432 13.64 17.89 -13.61
CA ARG A 432 14.76 17.29 -12.86
C ARG A 432 14.63 17.50 -11.36
N PHE A 433 14.19 18.67 -10.92
CA PHE A 433 14.05 19.01 -9.50
C PHE A 433 12.87 18.26 -8.82
N LEU A 434 11.95 17.68 -9.57
CA LEU A 434 10.96 16.73 -9.04
C LEU A 434 11.60 15.44 -8.55
N SER A 435 12.80 15.10 -9.02
CA SER A 435 13.55 13.95 -8.51
C SER A 435 14.13 14.21 -7.13
N GLN A 436 14.38 13.14 -6.39
CA GLN A 436 14.86 13.21 -5.01
C GLN A 436 15.59 11.91 -4.65
N PRO A 437 16.74 11.98 -3.95
CA PRO A 437 17.38 10.78 -3.43
C PRO A 437 16.60 10.23 -2.24
N PHE A 438 16.38 8.91 -2.24
CA PHE A 438 15.66 8.20 -1.19
C PHE A 438 16.60 7.53 -0.20
N HIS A 439 16.20 7.50 1.08
CA HIS A 439 16.97 6.82 2.13
C HIS A 439 17.09 5.32 1.86
N VAL A 440 16.00 4.69 1.40
CA VAL A 440 15.98 3.26 1.10
C VAL A 440 16.80 2.89 -0.14
N ALA A 441 17.19 3.86 -0.94
CA ALA A 441 17.99 3.67 -2.15
C ALA A 441 19.47 4.06 -1.98
N GLU A 442 19.91 4.47 -0.81
CA GLU A 442 21.30 4.92 -0.56
C GLU A 442 22.35 3.88 -0.96
N ALA A 443 22.08 2.60 -0.65
CA ALA A 443 22.98 1.50 -0.98
C ALA A 443 23.18 1.30 -2.50
N PHE A 444 22.17 1.64 -3.29
CA PHE A 444 22.20 1.46 -4.76
C PHE A 444 22.67 2.70 -5.49
N THR A 445 22.33 3.89 -4.99
CA THR A 445 22.61 5.15 -5.67
C THR A 445 23.90 5.81 -5.20
N GLY A 446 24.38 5.45 -4.01
CA GLY A 446 25.49 6.14 -3.33
C GLY A 446 25.15 7.57 -2.90
N LEU A 447 23.89 8.00 -3.02
CA LEU A 447 23.40 9.31 -2.63
C LEU A 447 22.69 9.21 -1.29
N LYS A 448 22.99 10.16 -0.39
CA LYS A 448 22.27 10.24 0.88
C LYS A 448 20.83 10.66 0.67
N GLY A 449 19.89 9.92 1.22
CA GLY A 449 18.48 10.23 1.17
C GLY A 449 18.13 11.52 1.92
N VAL A 450 17.13 12.23 1.44
CA VAL A 450 16.71 13.52 2.01
C VAL A 450 15.19 13.58 2.09
N LEU A 451 14.70 13.98 3.27
CA LEU A 451 13.30 14.36 3.48
C LEU A 451 13.22 15.89 3.30
N VAL A 452 12.35 16.36 2.40
CA VAL A 452 12.25 17.79 2.07
C VAL A 452 10.92 18.36 2.60
N PRO A 453 10.98 19.37 3.48
CA PRO A 453 9.78 20.07 3.94
C PRO A 453 9.08 20.80 2.78
N ILE A 454 7.75 20.93 2.86
CA ILE A 454 6.95 21.54 1.78
C ILE A 454 7.33 23.00 1.50
N GLU A 455 7.71 23.74 2.52
CA GLU A 455 8.15 25.14 2.39
C GLU A 455 9.41 25.24 1.52
N GLU A 456 10.37 24.35 1.71
CA GLU A 456 11.59 24.28 0.89
C GLU A 456 11.29 23.82 -0.53
N THR A 457 10.33 22.93 -0.71
CA THR A 457 9.85 22.50 -2.02
C THR A 457 9.24 23.67 -2.78
N ILE A 458 8.33 24.42 -2.16
CA ILE A 458 7.68 25.60 -2.75
C ILE A 458 8.72 26.67 -3.09
N ARG A 459 9.64 26.96 -2.18
CA ARG A 459 10.73 27.94 -2.40
C ARG A 459 11.56 27.54 -3.62
N GLY A 460 11.99 26.30 -3.68
CA GLY A 460 12.85 25.81 -4.76
C GLY A 460 12.19 25.88 -6.13
N PHE A 461 10.97 25.40 -6.26
CA PHE A 461 10.24 25.48 -7.55
C PHE A 461 9.97 26.91 -7.99
N ASN A 462 9.60 27.80 -7.06
CA ASN A 462 9.40 29.22 -7.40
C ASN A 462 10.70 29.85 -7.89
N MET A 463 11.84 29.65 -7.23
CA MET A 463 13.14 30.17 -7.68
C MET A 463 13.52 29.69 -9.09
N ILE A 464 13.23 28.43 -9.42
CA ILE A 464 13.47 27.89 -10.77
C ILE A 464 12.58 28.60 -11.80
N MET A 465 11.27 28.69 -11.51
CA MET A 465 10.31 29.29 -12.45
C MET A 465 10.49 30.81 -12.61
N ASP A 466 10.94 31.50 -11.57
CA ASP A 466 11.21 32.94 -11.59
C ASP A 466 12.57 33.29 -12.22
N GLY A 467 13.42 32.27 -12.47
CA GLY A 467 14.69 32.40 -13.16
C GLY A 467 15.88 32.79 -12.29
N GLU A 468 15.74 32.74 -10.98
CA GLU A 468 16.80 33.07 -10.03
C GLU A 468 18.03 32.14 -10.10
N VAL A 469 17.83 30.94 -10.68
CA VAL A 469 18.84 29.90 -10.82
C VAL A 469 19.12 29.51 -12.27
N ASP A 470 18.81 30.40 -13.23
CA ASP A 470 19.00 30.17 -14.66
C ASP A 470 20.46 29.92 -15.04
N GLU A 471 21.43 30.43 -14.27
CA GLU A 471 22.86 30.28 -14.49
C GLU A 471 23.37 28.84 -14.32
N TYR A 472 22.69 28.02 -13.52
CA TYR A 472 23.14 26.66 -13.24
C TYR A 472 22.68 25.65 -14.29
N PRO A 473 23.51 24.63 -14.62
CA PRO A 473 23.16 23.63 -15.61
C PRO A 473 22.00 22.73 -15.13
N GLU A 474 21.22 22.19 -16.06
CA GLU A 474 20.09 21.28 -15.81
C GLU A 474 20.46 20.10 -14.88
N ALA A 475 21.66 19.53 -15.07
CA ALA A 475 22.15 18.39 -14.30
C ALA A 475 22.27 18.69 -12.80
N ALA A 476 22.39 19.95 -12.40
CA ALA A 476 22.46 20.35 -11.00
C ALA A 476 21.17 20.07 -10.23
N PHE A 477 20.04 20.04 -10.91
CA PHE A 477 18.70 19.88 -10.31
C PHE A 477 18.25 18.42 -10.19
N ASN A 478 19.04 17.48 -10.71
CA ASN A 478 18.69 16.06 -10.68
C ASN A 478 19.13 15.38 -9.38
N LEU A 479 18.23 14.63 -8.76
CA LEU A 479 18.47 13.86 -7.53
C LEU A 479 19.11 14.71 -6.42
N VAL A 480 18.45 15.81 -6.08
CA VAL A 480 18.80 16.71 -4.98
C VAL A 480 17.62 16.89 -4.03
N GLY A 481 17.87 17.31 -2.82
CA GLY A 481 16.84 17.61 -1.84
C GLY A 481 16.30 19.03 -2.02
N SER A 482 16.92 20.00 -1.39
CA SER A 482 16.54 21.42 -1.45
C SER A 482 17.12 22.13 -2.68
N ILE A 483 16.65 23.37 -2.92
CA ILE A 483 17.24 24.22 -3.96
C ILE A 483 18.68 24.60 -3.64
N ASP A 484 19.04 24.69 -2.37
CA ASP A 484 20.39 25.01 -1.95
C ASP A 484 21.36 23.88 -2.32
N ASP A 485 20.92 22.62 -2.23
CA ASP A 485 21.69 21.46 -2.71
C ASP A 485 21.93 21.52 -4.22
N ALA A 486 20.91 21.96 -4.98
CA ALA A 486 21.02 22.16 -6.43
C ALA A 486 22.02 23.26 -6.76
N ILE A 487 21.99 24.38 -6.05
CA ILE A 487 22.94 25.51 -6.23
C ILE A 487 24.36 25.07 -5.92
N GLU A 488 24.57 24.34 -4.80
CA GLU A 488 25.90 23.83 -4.45
C GLU A 488 26.42 22.85 -5.50
N LYS A 489 25.59 21.93 -5.95
CA LYS A 489 25.92 21.01 -7.03
C LYS A 489 26.23 21.72 -8.34
N GLY A 490 25.45 22.78 -8.68
CA GLY A 490 25.66 23.61 -9.85
C GLY A 490 27.01 24.32 -9.82
N LYS A 491 27.39 24.92 -8.70
CA LYS A 491 28.70 25.56 -8.51
C LYS A 491 29.86 24.57 -8.71
N LYS A 492 29.73 23.33 -8.17
CA LYS A 492 30.74 22.28 -8.36
C LYS A 492 30.86 21.86 -9.83
N LEU A 493 29.74 21.69 -10.53
CA LEU A 493 29.72 21.33 -11.96
C LEU A 493 30.35 22.43 -12.83
N MET A 494 30.05 23.70 -12.56
CA MET A 494 30.64 24.83 -13.31
C MET A 494 32.14 24.96 -13.06
N ALA A 495 32.59 24.73 -11.80
CA ALA A 495 34.02 24.75 -11.46
C ALA A 495 34.81 23.60 -12.10
N ALA A 496 34.16 22.46 -12.35
CA ALA A 496 34.79 21.30 -13.00
C ALA A 496 34.87 21.43 -14.54
N THR A 497 34.11 22.36 -15.12
CA THR A 497 34.08 22.61 -16.58
C THR A 497 35.03 23.73 -17.01
N ASN A 498 35.50 24.55 -16.07
CA ASN A 498 36.56 25.55 -16.24
C ASN A 498 37.93 24.97 -15.87
#